data_71e094f65e8ef0d9ebe521a54661942a
#
_entry.id   71e094f65e8ef0d9ebe521a54661942a
#
_cell.length_a   1.000
_cell.length_b   1.000
_cell.length_c   1.000
_cell.angle_alpha   90.00
_cell.angle_beta   90.00
_cell.angle_gamma   90.00
#
_symmetry.space_group_name_H-M   'P 1'
#
loop_
_entity.id
_entity.type
_entity.pdbx_description
1 polymer ?
#
loop_
_entity_poly.entity_id
_entity_poly.type
_entity_poly.pdbx_seq_one_letter_code
_entity_poly.pdbx_strand_id
1 'polypeptide(L)'
;SILVAVPSLSLLQQTLKVWTREFLINGIEPEWFCVCSDGTVKDEQDDYVTDTSDLGIKVDTDPKLIKQFLRKKTSKIKVVFTTYQSGRATSKGSKGFTYDLGIMDEAHKTVGSKTKEMAHLLHQKNVKIKKRISMTATERLFRGDSDEFMSMDDPRDYGSLIYELSFKEAINSKPSIISDYKIITF
;
A
#
# COMPACT_ATOMS: atom_id res chain seq x y z
N SER A 1 -4.36 -5.05 13.86
CA SER A 1 -4.53 -5.48 12.45
C SER A 1 -4.12 -4.38 11.49
N ILE A 2 -3.38 -4.74 10.46
CA ILE A 2 -2.78 -3.80 9.51
C ILE A 2 -3.15 -4.22 8.09
N LEU A 3 -3.52 -3.25 7.25
CA LEU A 3 -3.68 -3.40 5.80
C LEU A 3 -2.55 -2.62 5.12
N VAL A 4 -1.81 -3.26 4.23
CA VAL A 4 -0.76 -2.62 3.43
C VAL A 4 -1.13 -2.77 1.96
N ALA A 5 -1.29 -1.66 1.26
CA ALA A 5 -1.63 -1.63 -0.16
C ALA A 5 -0.47 -1.04 -0.97
N VAL A 6 -0.09 -1.73 -2.03
CA VAL A 6 1.00 -1.38 -2.94
C VAL A 6 0.53 -1.44 -4.40
N PRO A 7 1.18 -0.75 -5.34
CA PRO A 7 0.70 -0.73 -6.73
C PRO A 7 1.08 -1.97 -7.57
N SER A 8 2.12 -2.71 -7.19
CA SER A 8 2.62 -3.83 -8.00
C SER A 8 3.01 -5.03 -7.15
N LEU A 9 3.13 -6.20 -7.79
CA LEU A 9 3.55 -7.44 -7.16
C LEU A 9 5.01 -7.39 -6.72
N SER A 10 5.88 -6.76 -7.49
CA SER A 10 7.31 -6.58 -7.15
C SER A 10 7.48 -5.73 -5.88
N LEU A 11 6.75 -4.63 -5.75
CA LEU A 11 6.73 -3.82 -4.54
C LEU A 11 6.12 -4.57 -3.35
N LEU A 12 5.10 -5.40 -3.58
CA LEU A 12 4.53 -6.24 -2.54
C LEU A 12 5.56 -7.22 -2.00
N GLN A 13 6.31 -7.89 -2.88
CA GLN A 13 7.39 -8.80 -2.50
C GLN A 13 8.50 -8.08 -1.72
N GLN A 14 8.93 -6.92 -2.19
CA GLN A 14 9.96 -6.12 -1.53
C GLN A 14 9.49 -5.69 -0.12
N THR A 15 8.30 -5.13 -0.01
CA THR A 15 7.72 -4.69 1.25
C THR A 15 7.57 -5.85 2.22
N LEU A 16 7.10 -7.00 1.75
CA LEU A 16 6.97 -8.20 2.55
C LEU A 16 8.31 -8.68 3.12
N LYS A 17 9.37 -8.73 2.28
CA LYS A 17 10.72 -9.12 2.72
C LYS A 17 11.24 -8.19 3.83
N VAL A 18 11.08 -6.88 3.64
CA VAL A 18 11.50 -5.88 4.63
C VAL A 18 10.73 -6.06 5.94
N TRP A 19 9.42 -6.15 5.87
CA TRP A 19 8.57 -6.29 7.05
C TRP A 19 8.83 -7.60 7.80
N THR A 20 9.01 -8.71 7.10
CA THR A 20 9.36 -10.01 7.72
C THR A 20 10.66 -9.91 8.49
N ARG A 21 11.68 -9.28 7.89
CA ARG A 21 12.97 -9.05 8.54
C ARG A 21 12.81 -8.20 9.80
N GLU A 22 12.12 -7.08 9.72
CA GLU A 22 11.95 -6.16 10.84
C GLU A 22 11.14 -6.80 11.98
N PHE A 23 10.08 -7.53 11.68
CA PHE A 23 9.33 -8.27 12.70
C PHE A 23 10.20 -9.34 13.37
N LEU A 24 10.99 -10.07 12.59
CA LEU A 24 11.88 -11.10 13.12
C LEU A 24 12.93 -10.51 14.07
N ILE A 25 13.59 -9.41 13.67
CA ILE A 25 14.59 -8.71 14.49
C ILE A 25 13.98 -8.25 15.83
N ASN A 26 12.72 -7.82 15.80
CA ASN A 26 12.02 -7.34 16.99
C ASN A 26 11.30 -8.46 17.77
N GLY A 27 11.48 -9.73 17.43
CA GLY A 27 10.83 -10.86 18.10
C GLY A 27 9.30 -10.89 17.95
N ILE A 28 8.78 -10.27 16.91
CA ILE A 28 7.34 -10.20 16.63
C ILE A 28 6.97 -11.25 15.58
N GLU A 29 6.02 -12.11 15.89
CA GLU A 29 5.50 -13.11 14.97
C GLU A 29 4.10 -12.73 14.49
N PRO A 30 3.94 -12.05 13.35
CA PRO A 30 2.62 -11.74 12.81
C PRO A 30 2.00 -12.92 12.07
N GLU A 31 0.70 -12.86 11.85
CA GLU A 31 0.01 -13.68 10.87
C GLU A 31 -0.18 -12.87 9.58
N TRP A 32 0.23 -13.44 8.45
CA TRP A 32 0.24 -12.79 7.14
C TRP A 32 -0.83 -13.36 6.21
N PHE A 33 -1.38 -12.49 5.37
CA PHE A 33 -2.20 -12.89 4.23
C PHE A 33 -1.94 -11.96 3.06
N CYS A 34 -1.68 -12.49 1.87
CA CYS A 34 -1.51 -11.70 0.66
C CYS A 34 -2.71 -11.81 -0.26
N VAL A 35 -3.20 -10.67 -0.73
CA VAL A 35 -4.31 -10.57 -1.67
C VAL A 35 -3.78 -9.97 -2.97
N CYS A 36 -3.40 -10.84 -3.88
CA CYS A 36 -2.96 -10.46 -5.23
C CYS A 36 -3.22 -11.60 -6.20
N SER A 37 -3.23 -11.33 -7.50
CA SER A 37 -3.39 -12.32 -8.56
C SER A 37 -2.26 -12.18 -9.58
N ASP A 38 -1.88 -13.29 -10.22
CA ASP A 38 -0.82 -13.33 -11.24
C ASP A 38 -1.11 -12.46 -12.46
N GLY A 39 -2.39 -12.14 -12.71
CA GLY A 39 -2.81 -11.29 -13.83
C GLY A 39 -2.67 -9.79 -13.63
N THR A 40 -2.19 -9.33 -12.46
CA THR A 40 -2.13 -7.88 -12.14
C THR A 40 -0.85 -7.19 -12.60
N VAL A 41 0.06 -7.91 -13.26
CA VAL A 41 1.37 -7.38 -13.69
C VAL A 41 1.42 -7.25 -15.21
N LYS A 42 0.59 -6.37 -15.76
CA LYS A 42 0.79 -5.79 -17.09
C LYS A 42 0.79 -4.27 -16.97
N ASP A 43 1.68 -3.73 -16.19
CA ASP A 43 2.11 -2.35 -16.36
C ASP A 43 3.33 -2.36 -17.28
N GLU A 44 3.21 -1.69 -18.42
CA GLU A 44 4.20 -1.62 -19.51
C GLU A 44 5.55 -1.00 -19.12
N GLN A 45 5.81 -0.77 -17.83
CA GLN A 45 7.03 -0.13 -17.32
C GLN A 45 7.86 -0.99 -16.35
N ASP A 46 7.37 -2.15 -15.91
CA ASP A 46 8.15 -3.05 -15.06
C ASP A 46 8.49 -4.33 -15.84
N ASP A 47 9.72 -4.41 -16.37
CA ASP A 47 10.27 -5.54 -17.14
C ASP A 47 10.49 -6.83 -16.29
N TYR A 48 10.04 -6.87 -15.04
CA TYR A 48 10.17 -8.04 -14.18
C TYR A 48 8.82 -8.61 -13.80
N VAL A 49 8.42 -9.66 -14.52
CA VAL A 49 7.27 -10.51 -14.14
C VAL A 49 7.68 -11.30 -12.90
N THR A 50 7.18 -10.89 -11.74
CA THR A 50 7.34 -11.64 -10.50
C THR A 50 6.12 -12.54 -10.32
N ASP A 51 6.35 -13.85 -10.23
CA ASP A 51 5.30 -14.84 -9.98
C ASP A 51 4.89 -14.79 -8.49
N THR A 52 3.61 -15.01 -8.18
CA THR A 52 3.09 -15.11 -6.81
C THR A 52 3.74 -16.24 -6.01
N SER A 53 4.24 -17.29 -6.68
CA SER A 53 5.01 -18.37 -6.04
C SER A 53 6.28 -17.89 -5.33
N ASP A 54 6.86 -16.77 -5.80
CA ASP A 54 8.09 -16.21 -5.22
C ASP A 54 7.86 -15.50 -3.87
N LEU A 55 6.61 -15.27 -3.48
CA LEU A 55 6.28 -14.60 -2.22
C LEU A 55 6.55 -15.46 -0.98
N GLY A 56 6.62 -16.80 -1.13
CA GLY A 56 6.85 -17.74 -0.03
C GLY A 56 5.77 -17.75 1.06
N ILE A 57 4.62 -17.12 0.80
CA ILE A 57 3.47 -17.05 1.70
C ILE A 57 2.17 -17.33 0.94
N LYS A 58 1.12 -17.64 1.69
CA LYS A 58 -0.20 -17.88 1.11
C LYS A 58 -0.73 -16.64 0.40
N VAL A 59 -0.99 -16.79 -0.88
CA VAL A 59 -1.60 -15.79 -1.75
C VAL A 59 -2.97 -16.28 -2.19
N ASP A 60 -3.99 -15.44 -2.06
CA ASP A 60 -5.33 -15.79 -2.52
C ASP A 60 -6.20 -14.54 -2.70
N THR A 61 -7.09 -14.57 -3.67
CA THR A 61 -8.07 -13.50 -3.92
C THR A 61 -9.49 -13.89 -3.54
N ASP A 62 -9.71 -15.10 -2.99
CA ASP A 62 -11.04 -15.51 -2.53
C ASP A 62 -11.46 -14.69 -1.29
N PRO A 63 -12.53 -13.89 -1.38
CA PRO A 63 -13.04 -13.13 -0.25
C PRO A 63 -13.43 -13.98 0.97
N LYS A 64 -13.76 -15.26 0.77
CA LYS A 64 -14.10 -16.18 1.87
C LYS A 64 -12.86 -16.48 2.71
N LEU A 65 -11.72 -16.75 2.07
CA LEU A 65 -10.46 -17.02 2.75
C LEU A 65 -9.92 -15.79 3.47
N ILE A 66 -10.01 -14.61 2.84
CA ILE A 66 -9.66 -13.33 3.48
C ILE A 66 -10.50 -13.14 4.76
N LYS A 67 -11.82 -13.34 4.65
CA LYS A 67 -12.75 -13.22 5.78
C LYS A 67 -12.43 -14.22 6.89
N GLN A 68 -12.12 -15.47 6.54
CA GLN A 68 -11.74 -16.51 7.49
C GLN A 68 -10.47 -16.11 8.25
N PHE A 69 -9.44 -15.65 7.54
CA PHE A 69 -8.20 -15.15 8.12
C PHE A 69 -8.46 -14.00 9.11
N LEU A 70 -9.24 -13.00 8.69
CA LEU A 70 -9.52 -11.83 9.51
C LEU A 70 -10.33 -12.17 10.78
N ARG A 71 -11.24 -13.15 10.71
CA ARG A 71 -12.08 -13.57 11.85
C ARG A 71 -11.42 -14.58 12.78
N LYS A 72 -10.35 -15.22 12.36
CA LYS A 72 -9.59 -16.14 13.22
C LYS A 72 -9.17 -15.41 14.49
N LYS A 73 -9.51 -15.97 15.66
CA LYS A 73 -9.04 -15.43 16.94
C LYS A 73 -7.56 -15.72 17.11
N THR A 74 -6.77 -14.69 17.41
CA THR A 74 -5.33 -14.78 17.65
C THR A 74 -4.88 -13.61 18.51
N SER A 75 -3.83 -13.82 19.30
CA SER A 75 -3.11 -12.74 20.00
C SER A 75 -2.05 -12.07 19.11
N LYS A 76 -1.75 -12.67 17.94
CA LYS A 76 -0.74 -12.16 17.01
C LYS A 76 -1.28 -10.97 16.21
N ILE A 77 -0.37 -10.15 15.73
CA ILE A 77 -0.68 -9.05 14.79
C ILE A 77 -1.07 -9.68 13.45
N LYS A 78 -2.24 -9.30 12.93
CA LYS A 78 -2.65 -9.66 11.57
C LYS A 78 -2.21 -8.58 10.59
N VAL A 79 -1.54 -9.00 9.52
CA VAL A 79 -1.14 -8.12 8.42
C VAL A 79 -1.66 -8.67 7.11
N VAL A 80 -2.45 -7.86 6.42
CA VAL A 80 -2.93 -8.15 5.06
C VAL A 80 -2.16 -7.26 4.09
N PHE A 81 -1.41 -7.88 3.18
CA PHE A 81 -0.83 -7.21 2.04
C PHE A 81 -1.74 -7.34 0.84
N THR A 82 -1.89 -6.28 0.07
CA THR A 82 -2.71 -6.29 -1.14
C THR A 82 -2.13 -5.40 -2.22
N THR A 83 -2.35 -5.75 -3.48
CA THR A 83 -2.18 -4.78 -4.56
C THR A 83 -3.45 -3.92 -4.68
N TYR A 84 -3.32 -2.69 -5.20
CA TYR A 84 -4.51 -1.84 -5.43
C TYR A 84 -5.51 -2.49 -6.39
N GLN A 85 -5.04 -3.22 -7.39
CA GLN A 85 -5.86 -3.95 -8.36
C GLN A 85 -6.70 -5.04 -7.67
N SER A 86 -6.18 -5.67 -6.63
CA SER A 86 -6.92 -6.66 -5.83
C SER A 86 -7.81 -6.04 -4.75
N GLY A 87 -7.94 -4.72 -4.74
CA GLY A 87 -8.70 -3.95 -3.75
C GLY A 87 -10.16 -4.36 -3.62
N ARG A 88 -10.81 -4.77 -4.72
CA ARG A 88 -12.20 -5.25 -4.68
C ARG A 88 -12.33 -6.59 -3.95
N ALA A 89 -11.39 -7.51 -4.12
CA ALA A 89 -11.36 -8.80 -3.41
C ALA A 89 -11.10 -8.54 -1.92
N THR A 90 -10.12 -7.70 -1.60
CA THR A 90 -9.81 -7.27 -0.23
C THR A 90 -11.01 -6.65 0.45
N SER A 91 -11.71 -5.73 -0.21
CA SER A 91 -12.91 -5.07 0.29
C SER A 91 -14.02 -6.08 0.61
N LYS A 92 -14.32 -7.00 -0.33
CA LYS A 92 -15.34 -8.05 -0.13
C LYS A 92 -15.01 -8.95 1.05
N GLY A 93 -13.75 -9.39 1.16
CA GLY A 93 -13.27 -10.24 2.26
C GLY A 93 -13.25 -9.54 3.61
N SER A 94 -13.01 -8.23 3.62
CA SER A 94 -12.97 -7.39 4.82
C SER A 94 -14.36 -6.91 5.30
N LYS A 95 -15.44 -7.29 4.63
CA LYS A 95 -16.78 -6.83 4.99
C LYS A 95 -17.12 -7.18 6.45
N GLY A 96 -17.40 -6.14 7.23
CA GLY A 96 -17.71 -6.26 8.68
C GLY A 96 -16.47 -6.35 9.57
N PHE A 97 -15.27 -6.13 9.01
CA PHE A 97 -14.02 -6.00 9.74
C PHE A 97 -13.51 -4.55 9.69
N THR A 98 -12.79 -4.13 10.72
CA THR A 98 -12.15 -2.80 10.77
C THR A 98 -10.67 -2.98 11.08
N TYR A 99 -9.82 -2.54 10.17
CA TYR A 99 -8.38 -2.49 10.39
C TYR A 99 -8.01 -1.37 11.35
N ASP A 100 -7.01 -1.58 12.19
CA ASP A 100 -6.49 -0.55 13.08
C ASP A 100 -5.63 0.46 12.32
N LEU A 101 -4.83 0.00 11.36
CA LEU A 101 -3.95 0.80 10.51
C LEU A 101 -4.06 0.38 9.05
N GLY A 102 -4.09 1.35 8.14
CA GLY A 102 -3.90 1.16 6.71
C GLY A 102 -2.70 1.95 6.24
N ILE A 103 -1.82 1.31 5.48
CA ILE A 103 -0.66 1.92 4.85
C ILE A 103 -0.85 1.81 3.34
N MET A 104 -0.90 2.97 2.68
CA MET A 104 -1.11 3.11 1.24
C MET A 104 0.20 3.58 0.63
N ASP A 105 0.99 2.66 0.10
CA ASP A 105 2.27 2.97 -0.51
C ASP A 105 2.10 3.41 -1.96
N GLU A 106 2.98 4.28 -2.45
CA GLU A 106 2.88 4.92 -3.76
C GLU A 106 1.49 5.53 -4.01
N ALA A 107 0.96 6.22 -3.01
CA ALA A 107 -0.41 6.71 -2.99
C ALA A 107 -0.75 7.66 -4.16
N HIS A 108 0.25 8.28 -4.80
CA HIS A 108 0.06 9.07 -6.02
C HIS A 108 -0.60 8.29 -7.17
N LYS A 109 -0.47 6.96 -7.19
CA LYS A 109 -1.13 6.08 -8.19
C LYS A 109 -2.65 6.08 -8.02
N THR A 110 -3.17 6.44 -6.84
CA THR A 110 -4.60 6.47 -6.54
C THR A 110 -5.27 7.78 -6.93
N VAL A 111 -4.50 8.85 -7.21
CA VAL A 111 -4.99 10.16 -7.62
C VAL A 111 -5.74 10.10 -8.94
N GLY A 112 -6.77 10.90 -9.10
CA GLY A 112 -7.65 10.98 -10.26
C GLY A 112 -9.09 10.61 -9.91
N SER A 113 -9.87 10.05 -10.86
CA SER A 113 -11.27 9.73 -10.61
C SER A 113 -11.49 8.87 -9.38
N LYS A 114 -12.44 9.23 -8.52
CA LYS A 114 -12.87 8.46 -7.33
C LYS A 114 -13.39 7.07 -7.66
N THR A 115 -13.79 6.83 -8.89
CA THR A 115 -14.25 5.53 -9.39
C THR A 115 -13.10 4.64 -9.88
N LYS A 116 -11.89 5.19 -9.98
CA LYS A 116 -10.70 4.46 -10.39
C LYS A 116 -10.46 3.25 -9.48
N GLU A 117 -10.10 2.13 -10.07
CA GLU A 117 -9.87 0.88 -9.32
C GLU A 117 -8.79 1.03 -8.24
N MET A 118 -7.71 1.75 -8.57
CA MET A 118 -6.62 2.07 -7.63
C MET A 118 -7.10 2.86 -6.40
N ALA A 119 -8.14 3.69 -6.52
CA ALA A 119 -8.70 4.48 -5.42
C ALA A 119 -9.64 3.67 -4.51
N HIS A 120 -10.03 2.45 -4.89
CA HIS A 120 -11.07 1.66 -4.23
C HIS A 120 -10.82 1.47 -2.72
N LEU A 121 -9.58 1.18 -2.33
CA LEU A 121 -9.20 0.94 -0.93
C LEU A 121 -9.15 2.21 -0.06
N LEU A 122 -9.10 3.41 -0.68
CA LEU A 122 -9.08 4.67 0.05
C LEU A 122 -10.45 5.05 0.61
N HIS A 123 -11.53 4.50 0.06
CA HIS A 123 -12.88 4.84 0.50
C HIS A 123 -13.28 4.04 1.74
N GLN A 124 -13.64 4.72 2.84
CA GLN A 124 -14.12 4.12 4.08
C GLN A 124 -15.36 3.24 3.89
N LYS A 125 -16.21 3.53 2.90
CA LYS A 125 -17.37 2.70 2.56
C LYS A 125 -16.98 1.31 2.04
N ASN A 126 -15.80 1.18 1.45
CA ASN A 126 -15.30 -0.06 0.88
C ASN A 126 -14.51 -0.89 1.90
N VAL A 127 -13.58 -0.24 2.64
CA VAL A 127 -12.78 -0.87 3.68
C VAL A 127 -12.72 0.05 4.90
N LYS A 128 -13.13 -0.46 6.06
CA LYS A 128 -13.08 0.31 7.30
C LYS A 128 -11.69 0.26 7.90
N ILE A 129 -11.08 1.42 8.08
CA ILE A 129 -9.73 1.60 8.62
C ILE A 129 -9.76 2.74 9.64
N LYS A 130 -9.26 2.51 10.86
CA LYS A 130 -9.26 3.53 11.92
C LYS A 130 -8.28 4.65 11.65
N LYS A 131 -7.04 4.30 11.28
CA LYS A 131 -5.97 5.26 10.94
C LYS A 131 -5.36 4.87 9.61
N ARG A 132 -5.19 5.84 8.72
CA ARG A 132 -4.60 5.62 7.39
C ARG A 132 -3.38 6.51 7.23
N ILE A 133 -2.32 5.95 6.63
CA ILE A 133 -1.12 6.67 6.21
C ILE A 133 -1.00 6.47 4.71
N SER A 134 -0.88 7.58 3.97
CA SER A 134 -0.58 7.59 2.55
C SER A 134 0.87 8.02 2.37
N MET A 135 1.65 7.23 1.65
CA MET A 135 3.08 7.46 1.42
C MET A 135 3.35 7.59 -0.07
N THR A 136 4.22 8.53 -0.44
CA THR A 136 4.69 8.68 -1.81
C THR A 136 5.98 9.49 -1.84
N ALA A 137 6.83 9.23 -2.82
CA ALA A 137 7.99 10.08 -3.14
C ALA A 137 7.61 11.24 -4.06
N THR A 138 6.44 11.17 -4.74
CA THR A 138 5.99 12.16 -5.72
C THR A 138 4.54 12.55 -5.46
N GLU A 139 4.32 13.73 -4.94
CA GLU A 139 2.98 14.26 -4.78
C GLU A 139 2.31 14.47 -6.14
N ARG A 140 1.04 14.09 -6.24
CA ARG A 140 0.19 14.36 -7.40
C ARG A 140 -0.97 15.25 -7.02
N LEU A 141 -1.03 16.38 -7.70
CA LEU A 141 -2.13 17.33 -7.58
C LEU A 141 -3.03 17.22 -8.81
N PHE A 142 -4.33 17.15 -8.59
CA PHE A 142 -5.31 17.15 -9.64
C PHE A 142 -6.19 18.39 -9.52
N ARG A 143 -6.28 19.18 -10.59
CA ARG A 143 -7.14 20.36 -10.66
C ARG A 143 -8.42 19.99 -11.38
N GLY A 144 -9.51 19.86 -10.65
CA GLY A 144 -10.82 19.49 -11.18
C GLY A 144 -11.87 19.51 -10.08
N ASP A 145 -13.07 18.97 -10.38
CA ASP A 145 -14.12 18.86 -9.39
C ASP A 145 -13.72 17.89 -8.28
N SER A 146 -13.63 18.40 -7.06
CA SER A 146 -13.25 17.63 -5.88
C SER A 146 -14.29 16.57 -5.47
N ASP A 147 -15.50 16.62 -6.02
CA ASP A 147 -16.52 15.59 -5.75
C ASP A 147 -16.34 14.36 -6.64
N GLU A 148 -15.74 14.52 -7.82
CA GLU A 148 -15.48 13.44 -8.78
C GLU A 148 -14.04 12.93 -8.74
N PHE A 149 -13.08 13.76 -8.34
CA PHE A 149 -11.66 13.47 -8.39
C PHE A 149 -11.01 13.57 -7.02
N MET A 150 -9.94 12.77 -6.83
CA MET A 150 -9.05 12.79 -5.66
C MET A 150 -7.77 13.52 -6.00
N SER A 151 -7.31 14.37 -5.09
CA SER A 151 -6.02 15.07 -5.18
C SER A 151 -5.29 14.97 -3.84
N MET A 152 -3.96 14.87 -3.84
CA MET A 152 -3.20 14.64 -2.61
C MET A 152 -3.19 15.85 -1.68
N ASP A 153 -3.50 17.04 -2.18
CA ASP A 153 -3.69 18.25 -1.39
C ASP A 153 -5.10 18.36 -0.76
N ASP A 154 -6.01 17.41 -1.05
CA ASP A 154 -7.32 17.37 -0.39
C ASP A 154 -7.25 16.52 0.90
N PRO A 155 -7.32 17.17 2.08
CA PRO A 155 -7.23 16.47 3.36
C PRO A 155 -8.41 15.53 3.63
N ARG A 156 -9.53 15.64 2.90
CA ARG A 156 -10.68 14.73 3.01
C ARG A 156 -10.33 13.34 2.46
N ASP A 157 -9.47 13.28 1.46
CA ASP A 157 -9.09 12.04 0.79
C ASP A 157 -7.81 11.44 1.37
N TYR A 158 -6.77 12.26 1.60
CA TYR A 158 -5.43 11.80 2.01
C TYR A 158 -5.03 12.19 3.43
N GLY A 159 -5.78 13.08 4.08
CA GLY A 159 -5.42 13.62 5.38
C GLY A 159 -4.43 14.78 5.28
N SER A 160 -3.93 15.23 6.42
CA SER A 160 -2.92 16.29 6.48
C SER A 160 -1.53 15.72 6.25
N LEU A 161 -0.64 16.51 5.64
CA LEU A 161 0.78 16.18 5.55
C LEU A 161 1.36 16.05 6.96
N ILE A 162 1.93 14.89 7.29
CA ILE A 162 2.50 14.60 8.61
C ILE A 162 4.02 14.59 8.60
N TYR A 163 4.64 14.34 7.46
CA TYR A 163 6.09 14.30 7.31
C TYR A 163 6.48 14.49 5.84
N GLU A 164 7.53 15.25 5.61
CA GLU A 164 8.18 15.42 4.33
C GLU A 164 9.70 15.35 4.53
N LEU A 165 10.40 14.66 3.64
CA LEU A 165 11.85 14.63 3.59
C LEU A 165 12.30 15.05 2.19
N SER A 166 12.81 16.27 2.06
CA SER A 166 13.33 16.75 0.79
C SER A 166 14.67 16.10 0.44
N PHE A 167 15.00 16.07 -0.86
CA PHE A 167 16.34 15.62 -1.32
C PHE A 167 17.46 16.40 -0.63
N LYS A 168 17.30 17.70 -0.48
CA LYS A 168 18.29 18.57 0.18
C LYS A 168 18.52 18.15 1.64
N GLU A 169 17.46 17.84 2.36
CA GLU A 169 17.57 17.39 3.74
C GLU A 169 18.19 16.02 3.83
N ALA A 170 17.81 15.09 2.93
CA ALA A 170 18.35 13.73 2.88
C ALA A 170 19.86 13.73 2.58
N ILE A 171 20.34 14.60 1.66
CA ILE A 171 21.76 14.75 1.35
C ILE A 171 22.53 15.37 2.53
N ASN A 172 21.97 16.39 3.19
CA ASN A 172 22.65 17.12 4.26
C ASN A 172 22.48 16.49 5.65
N SER A 173 21.73 15.41 5.78
CA SER A 173 21.54 14.70 7.05
C SER A 173 22.88 14.11 7.56
N LYS A 174 22.96 13.81 8.87
CA LYS A 174 24.14 13.20 9.50
C LYS A 174 23.73 11.92 10.22
N PRO A 175 24.09 10.72 9.73
CA PRO A 175 24.77 10.46 8.44
C PRO A 175 23.89 10.81 7.25
N SER A 176 24.49 11.09 6.10
CA SER A 176 23.78 11.35 4.85
C SER A 176 22.95 10.13 4.45
N ILE A 177 21.67 10.33 4.14
CA ILE A 177 20.74 9.25 3.75
C ILE A 177 20.94 8.89 2.28
N ILE A 178 21.22 9.89 1.43
CA ILE A 178 21.50 9.70 0.02
C ILE A 178 22.74 10.51 -0.39
N SER A 179 23.45 10.04 -1.41
CA SER A 179 24.60 10.76 -1.99
C SER A 179 24.12 12.02 -2.71
N ASP A 180 25.01 13.02 -2.79
CA ASP A 180 24.79 14.18 -3.63
C ASP A 180 24.71 13.78 -5.11
N TYR A 181 24.00 14.56 -5.92
CA TYR A 181 23.82 14.28 -7.35
C TYR A 181 24.06 15.53 -8.19
N LYS A 182 24.47 15.30 -9.43
CA LYS A 182 24.66 16.35 -10.43
C LYS A 182 23.78 16.08 -11.64
N ILE A 183 22.93 17.05 -11.98
CA ILE A 183 22.12 16.98 -13.22
C ILE A 183 22.98 17.53 -14.36
N ILE A 184 23.18 16.73 -15.39
CA ILE A 184 23.82 17.14 -16.64
C ILE A 184 22.74 17.16 -17.71
N THR A 185 22.48 18.34 -18.28
CA THR A 185 21.58 18.51 -19.43
C THR A 185 22.41 18.58 -20.72
N PHE A 186 21.97 17.89 -21.76
CA PHE A 186 22.56 17.91 -23.10
C PHE A 186 21.68 18.69 -24.06
#